data_e05efee9a722d601b8aaaf6df4c8ddbc
#
_entry.id   e05efee9a722d601b8aaaf6df4c8ddbc
#
_cell.length_a   1.000
_cell.length_b   1.000
_cell.length_c   1.000
_cell.angle_alpha   90.00
_cell.angle_beta   90.00
_cell.angle_gamma   90.00
#
_symmetry.space_group_name_H-M   'P 1'
#
loop_
_entity.id
_entity.type
_entity.pdbx_description
1 polymer ?
#
loop_
_entity_poly.entity_id
_entity_poly.type
_entity_poly.pdbx_seq_one_letter_code
_entity_poly.pdbx_strand_id
1 'polypeptide(L)'
;SYLTNIIMRFFKKISILLIFIAQNAVGFGQHSCDIIEEKYYDNVAKAVLNYKKGNFYESYIQLKTMSERCELSNSTEYSELYVFAKLSIRYKDYDNATSSIKKLVSTYGYKLSNFTKIPHYQFLRKHKNWREFKKQMSYLEHDFVSDTALVITFQQMGFLDQSIRIRYLDSCKNRQHDSAELKKIQLSFAPLMDSIDSCNCHFLVDYLQQGRKPVLSQSHQQQVYFVFLSIVLHCATQPVSEELSLLLKNAICSYQLSPVFYAALIDRKRMSQNRLFVYGFYDNITEKQIEDFPNIDKQRFSIGLPAYSTEKELKNLKTHNH
;
A
#
# COMPACT_ATOMS: atom_id res chain seq x y z
N SER A 1 42.14 -33.19 15.83
CA SER A 1 41.64 -33.91 14.86
C SER A 1 40.13 -33.94 14.62
N TYR A 2 39.23 -34.49 15.45
CA TYR A 2 37.77 -34.48 15.19
C TYR A 2 37.15 -33.09 15.38
N LEU A 3 37.59 -32.37 16.40
CA LEU A 3 37.14 -30.99 16.70
C LEU A 3 37.56 -29.99 15.61
N THR A 4 38.76 -30.15 15.06
CA THR A 4 39.28 -29.31 13.98
C THR A 4 38.45 -29.43 12.68
N ASN A 5 37.95 -30.62 12.37
CA ASN A 5 37.10 -30.89 11.22
C ASN A 5 35.69 -30.29 11.39
N ILE A 6 35.14 -30.29 12.60
CA ILE A 6 33.84 -29.67 12.90
C ILE A 6 33.94 -28.15 12.79
N ILE A 7 34.99 -27.55 13.35
CA ILE A 7 35.26 -26.13 13.30
C ILE A 7 35.46 -25.66 11.85
N MET A 8 36.23 -26.38 11.02
CA MET A 8 36.42 -26.05 9.61
C MET A 8 35.13 -26.15 8.78
N ARG A 9 34.27 -27.14 9.07
CA ARG A 9 32.95 -27.25 8.39
C ARG A 9 32.00 -26.13 8.80
N PHE A 10 32.06 -25.65 10.03
CA PHE A 10 31.29 -24.54 10.54
C PHE A 10 31.72 -23.21 9.88
N PHE A 11 33.02 -22.92 9.82
CA PHE A 11 33.55 -21.75 9.13
C PHE A 11 33.29 -21.76 7.62
N LYS A 12 33.33 -22.92 6.97
CA LYS A 12 33.00 -23.06 5.56
C LYS A 12 31.52 -22.76 5.27
N LYS A 13 30.60 -23.15 6.17
CA LYS A 13 29.17 -22.81 6.08
C LYS A 13 28.91 -21.33 6.33
N ILE A 14 29.60 -20.70 7.28
CA ILE A 14 29.51 -19.26 7.56
C ILE A 14 30.07 -18.46 6.39
N SER A 15 31.18 -18.84 5.78
CA SER A 15 31.76 -18.18 4.61
C SER A 15 30.82 -18.27 3.40
N ILE A 16 30.15 -19.39 3.16
CA ILE A 16 29.17 -19.54 2.09
C ILE A 16 27.93 -18.65 2.35
N LEU A 17 27.48 -18.56 3.61
CA LEU A 17 26.36 -17.70 4.00
C LEU A 17 26.71 -16.22 3.84
N LEU A 18 27.94 -15.80 4.20
CA LEU A 18 28.42 -14.44 4.03
C LEU A 18 28.61 -14.07 2.54
N ILE A 19 29.05 -15.01 1.70
CA ILE A 19 29.13 -14.81 0.23
C ILE A 19 27.72 -14.68 -0.37
N PHE A 20 26.74 -15.47 0.10
CA PHE A 20 25.34 -15.35 -0.34
C PHE A 20 24.71 -14.01 0.07
N ILE A 21 25.03 -13.52 1.29
CA ILE A 21 24.57 -12.19 1.77
C ILE A 21 25.27 -11.08 0.99
N ALA A 22 26.56 -11.20 0.69
CA ALA A 22 27.32 -10.21 -0.11
C ALA A 22 26.87 -10.19 -1.58
N GLN A 23 26.55 -11.34 -2.19
CA GLN A 23 26.04 -11.40 -3.56
C GLN A 23 24.62 -10.83 -3.70
N ASN A 24 23.81 -10.92 -2.65
CA ASN A 24 22.50 -10.24 -2.63
C ASN A 24 22.59 -8.73 -2.31
N ALA A 25 23.71 -8.27 -1.74
CA ALA A 25 23.95 -6.85 -1.46
C ALA A 25 24.58 -6.08 -2.65
N VAL A 26 25.14 -6.77 -3.65
CA VAL A 26 25.83 -6.14 -4.80
C VAL A 26 24.92 -5.93 -6.02
N GLY A 27 23.60 -6.28 -5.92
CA GLY A 27 22.65 -6.28 -7.05
C GLY A 27 21.77 -5.05 -7.24
N PHE A 28 21.88 -3.98 -6.45
CA PHE A 28 21.01 -2.81 -6.59
C PHE A 28 21.78 -1.49 -6.55
N GLY A 29 22.52 -1.22 -7.62
CA GLY A 29 22.88 0.12 -7.99
C GLY A 29 21.73 0.84 -8.73
N GLN A 30 20.48 0.64 -8.31
CA GLN A 30 19.37 1.51 -8.71
C GLN A 30 19.49 2.78 -7.89
N HIS A 31 19.57 3.94 -8.55
CA HIS A 31 19.36 5.23 -7.91
C HIS A 31 18.12 5.11 -7.03
N SER A 32 18.28 5.27 -5.71
CA SER A 32 17.16 5.30 -4.79
C SER A 32 16.30 6.50 -5.17
N CYS A 33 15.17 6.25 -5.83
CA CYS A 33 14.21 7.30 -6.14
C CYS A 33 13.72 7.90 -4.83
N ASP A 34 13.89 9.20 -4.65
CA ASP A 34 13.24 9.90 -3.54
C ASP A 34 11.77 10.13 -3.90
N ILE A 35 10.87 9.41 -3.23
CA ILE A 35 9.41 9.49 -3.46
C ILE A 35 8.93 10.94 -3.37
N ILE A 36 9.47 11.71 -2.44
CA ILE A 36 9.04 13.07 -2.13
C ILE A 36 9.60 14.04 -3.17
N GLU A 37 10.91 13.99 -3.44
CA GLU A 37 11.54 14.85 -4.45
C GLU A 37 10.97 14.61 -5.85
N GLU A 38 10.83 13.35 -6.27
CA GLU A 38 10.28 12.99 -7.58
C GLU A 38 8.76 13.15 -7.67
N LYS A 39 8.09 13.52 -6.56
CA LYS A 39 6.63 13.59 -6.49
C LYS A 39 5.96 12.33 -7.06
N TYR A 40 6.50 11.17 -6.69
CA TYR A 40 6.14 9.88 -7.27
C TYR A 40 4.62 9.68 -7.35
N TYR A 41 3.93 9.78 -6.21
CA TYR A 41 2.48 9.53 -6.19
C TYR A 41 1.66 10.59 -6.91
N ASP A 42 2.13 11.85 -7.01
CA ASP A 42 1.45 12.87 -7.79
C ASP A 42 1.54 12.58 -9.30
N ASN A 43 2.71 12.19 -9.78
CA ASN A 43 2.92 11.80 -11.17
C ASN A 43 2.15 10.53 -11.53
N VAL A 44 2.17 9.53 -10.65
CA VAL A 44 1.39 8.29 -10.78
C VAL A 44 -0.11 8.58 -10.81
N ALA A 45 -0.61 9.40 -9.88
CA ALA A 45 -2.03 9.76 -9.80
C ALA A 45 -2.50 10.47 -11.08
N LYS A 46 -1.71 11.42 -11.61
CA LYS A 46 -1.98 12.09 -12.89
C LYS A 46 -2.00 11.12 -14.06
N ALA A 47 -1.05 10.20 -14.12
CA ALA A 47 -1.00 9.18 -15.17
C ALA A 47 -2.21 8.25 -15.13
N VAL A 48 -2.61 7.79 -13.93
CA VAL A 48 -3.79 6.95 -13.75
C VAL A 48 -5.09 7.74 -14.03
N LEU A 49 -5.13 9.02 -13.69
CA LEU A 49 -6.24 9.91 -14.06
C LEU A 49 -6.39 10.00 -15.58
N ASN A 50 -5.29 10.21 -16.31
CA ASN A 50 -5.28 10.20 -17.79
C ASN A 50 -5.75 8.85 -18.35
N TYR A 51 -5.30 7.73 -17.78
CA TYR A 51 -5.77 6.41 -18.16
C TYR A 51 -7.31 6.27 -18.03
N LYS A 52 -7.87 6.73 -16.90
CA LYS A 52 -9.31 6.66 -16.65
C LYS A 52 -10.13 7.60 -17.57
N LYS A 53 -9.55 8.73 -17.98
CA LYS A 53 -10.15 9.64 -18.96
C LYS A 53 -10.05 9.14 -20.41
N GLY A 54 -9.35 8.02 -20.66
CA GLY A 54 -9.14 7.50 -22.01
C GLY A 54 -7.91 8.09 -22.73
N ASN A 55 -7.16 8.97 -22.08
CA ASN A 55 -5.92 9.58 -22.60
C ASN A 55 -4.75 8.57 -22.49
N PHE A 56 -4.89 7.42 -23.16
CA PHE A 56 -4.00 6.27 -22.94
C PHE A 56 -2.55 6.54 -23.33
N TYR A 57 -2.29 7.30 -24.39
CA TYR A 57 -0.92 7.60 -24.82
C TYR A 57 -0.20 8.48 -23.81
N GLU A 58 -0.85 9.52 -23.35
CA GLU A 58 -0.35 10.43 -22.32
C GLU A 58 0.00 9.66 -21.03
N SER A 59 -0.94 8.83 -20.56
CA SER A 59 -0.75 7.97 -19.42
C SER A 59 0.45 7.03 -19.60
N TYR A 60 0.59 6.43 -20.79
CA TYR A 60 1.71 5.54 -21.11
C TYR A 60 3.05 6.27 -21.00
N ILE A 61 3.18 7.45 -21.63
CA ILE A 61 4.43 8.24 -21.61
C ILE A 61 4.77 8.65 -20.18
N GLN A 62 3.79 9.12 -19.39
CA GLN A 62 4.01 9.53 -18.01
C GLN A 62 4.52 8.36 -17.15
N LEU A 63 3.87 7.19 -17.22
CA LEU A 63 4.30 6.00 -16.46
C LEU A 63 5.65 5.47 -16.95
N LYS A 64 5.93 5.52 -18.25
CA LYS A 64 7.22 5.14 -18.81
C LYS A 64 8.33 6.05 -18.28
N THR A 65 8.16 7.36 -18.37
CA THR A 65 9.14 8.34 -17.85
C THR A 65 9.36 8.13 -16.34
N MET A 66 8.27 7.85 -15.58
CA MET A 66 8.40 7.57 -14.16
C MET A 66 9.15 6.25 -13.92
N SER A 67 8.91 5.21 -14.73
CA SER A 67 9.61 3.92 -14.59
C SER A 67 11.11 3.98 -14.87
N GLU A 68 11.56 4.98 -15.62
CA GLU A 68 12.98 5.23 -15.89
C GLU A 68 13.70 5.90 -14.69
N ARG A 69 12.96 6.56 -13.81
CA ARG A 69 13.49 7.26 -12.64
C ARG A 69 13.26 6.49 -11.34
N CYS A 70 12.07 5.92 -11.21
CA CYS A 70 11.61 5.24 -10.01
C CYS A 70 11.06 3.86 -10.36
N GLU A 71 11.30 2.89 -9.50
CA GLU A 71 10.68 1.59 -9.63
C GLU A 71 9.16 1.67 -9.38
N LEU A 72 8.33 1.45 -10.42
CA LEU A 72 6.88 1.44 -10.24
C LEU A 72 6.45 0.35 -9.26
N SER A 73 5.63 0.73 -8.30
CA SER A 73 4.94 -0.19 -7.39
C SER A 73 3.56 -0.59 -7.94
N ASN A 74 2.79 -1.35 -7.19
CA ASN A 74 1.39 -1.63 -7.52
C ASN A 74 0.54 -1.30 -6.31
N SER A 75 0.39 0.00 -6.04
CA SER A 75 -0.38 0.47 -4.90
C SER A 75 -1.86 0.09 -5.01
N THR A 76 -2.51 -0.07 -3.85
CA THR A 76 -3.95 -0.36 -3.81
C THR A 76 -4.78 0.79 -4.36
N GLU A 77 -4.28 2.02 -4.24
CA GLU A 77 -4.97 3.24 -4.69
C GLU A 77 -4.96 3.40 -6.21
N TYR A 78 -3.81 3.12 -6.85
CA TYR A 78 -3.59 3.46 -8.25
C TYR A 78 -3.37 2.27 -9.16
N SER A 79 -2.86 1.15 -8.64
CA SER A 79 -2.50 -0.04 -9.43
C SER A 79 -1.59 0.31 -10.63
N GLU A 80 -0.66 1.24 -10.42
CA GLU A 80 0.11 1.90 -11.46
C GLU A 80 0.94 0.94 -12.31
N LEU A 81 1.55 -0.07 -11.69
CA LEU A 81 2.33 -1.07 -12.41
C LEU A 81 1.42 -1.93 -13.31
N TYR A 82 0.20 -2.26 -12.85
CA TYR A 82 -0.78 -2.98 -13.66
C TYR A 82 -1.29 -2.13 -14.82
N VAL A 83 -1.56 -0.84 -14.58
CA VAL A 83 -1.93 0.12 -15.64
C VAL A 83 -0.80 0.23 -16.66
N PHE A 84 0.45 0.34 -16.20
CA PHE A 84 1.61 0.41 -17.10
C PHE A 84 1.80 -0.85 -17.94
N ALA A 85 1.64 -2.04 -17.34
CA ALA A 85 1.65 -3.30 -18.10
C ALA A 85 0.59 -3.32 -19.21
N LYS A 86 -0.66 -2.89 -18.91
CA LYS A 86 -1.76 -2.80 -19.89
C LYS A 86 -1.44 -1.84 -21.04
N LEU A 87 -0.89 -0.66 -20.71
CA LEU A 87 -0.52 0.33 -21.70
C LEU A 87 0.67 -0.11 -22.54
N SER A 88 1.68 -0.74 -21.95
CA SER A 88 2.82 -1.32 -22.68
C SER A 88 2.37 -2.41 -23.66
N ILE A 89 1.38 -3.25 -23.29
CA ILE A 89 0.75 -4.20 -24.23
C ILE A 89 0.04 -3.46 -25.36
N ARG A 90 -0.73 -2.41 -25.03
CA ARG A 90 -1.48 -1.63 -26.03
C ARG A 90 -0.56 -0.96 -27.06
N TYR A 91 0.57 -0.41 -26.61
CA TYR A 91 1.53 0.29 -27.46
C TYR A 91 2.65 -0.62 -28.00
N LYS A 92 2.52 -1.92 -27.80
CA LYS A 92 3.44 -2.98 -28.31
C LYS A 92 4.87 -2.79 -27.83
N ASP A 93 5.05 -2.26 -26.62
CA ASP A 93 6.35 -2.16 -25.95
C ASP A 93 6.60 -3.48 -25.20
N TYR A 94 7.34 -4.39 -25.86
CA TYR A 94 7.56 -5.74 -25.35
C TYR A 94 8.34 -5.74 -24.03
N ASP A 95 9.38 -4.96 -23.93
CA ASP A 95 10.30 -4.99 -22.80
C ASP A 95 9.61 -4.47 -21.54
N ASN A 96 8.95 -3.31 -21.62
CA ASN A 96 8.18 -2.78 -20.50
C ASN A 96 6.97 -3.65 -20.14
N ALA A 97 6.28 -4.24 -21.11
CA ALA A 97 5.17 -5.14 -20.85
C ALA A 97 5.64 -6.39 -20.08
N THR A 98 6.70 -7.05 -20.56
CA THR A 98 7.20 -8.29 -19.93
C THR A 98 7.86 -8.03 -18.59
N SER A 99 8.59 -6.94 -18.43
CA SER A 99 9.19 -6.52 -17.15
C SER A 99 8.11 -6.25 -16.09
N SER A 100 7.08 -5.46 -16.45
CA SER A 100 5.96 -5.15 -15.55
C SER A 100 5.17 -6.41 -15.17
N ILE A 101 4.86 -7.29 -16.13
CA ILE A 101 4.16 -8.55 -15.87
C ILE A 101 5.00 -9.44 -14.94
N LYS A 102 6.31 -9.57 -15.21
CA LYS A 102 7.20 -10.35 -14.36
C LYS A 102 7.17 -9.85 -12.91
N LYS A 103 7.26 -8.54 -12.69
CA LYS A 103 7.18 -7.94 -11.36
C LYS A 103 5.81 -8.17 -10.72
N LEU A 104 4.71 -8.01 -11.46
CA LEU A 104 3.36 -8.27 -10.96
C LEU A 104 3.19 -9.73 -10.53
N VAL A 105 3.75 -10.68 -11.27
CA VAL A 105 3.70 -12.11 -10.93
C VAL A 105 4.56 -12.42 -9.72
N SER A 106 5.84 -12.00 -9.73
CA SER A 106 6.80 -12.38 -8.67
C SER A 106 6.58 -11.67 -7.35
N THR A 107 6.06 -10.44 -7.36
CA THR A 107 5.93 -9.62 -6.14
C THR A 107 4.49 -9.54 -5.63
N TYR A 108 3.51 -9.58 -6.53
CA TYR A 108 2.10 -9.34 -6.19
C TYR A 108 1.19 -10.56 -6.47
N GLY A 109 1.76 -11.69 -6.88
CA GLY A 109 1.04 -12.96 -7.09
C GLY A 109 -0.01 -12.90 -8.21
N TYR A 110 0.17 -12.02 -9.20
CA TYR A 110 -0.65 -12.06 -10.40
C TYR A 110 -0.38 -13.34 -11.18
N LYS A 111 -1.36 -13.77 -11.95
CA LYS A 111 -1.20 -14.88 -12.89
C LYS A 111 -1.08 -14.33 -14.31
N LEU A 112 -0.30 -15.01 -15.17
CA LEU A 112 -0.20 -14.63 -16.58
C LEU A 112 -1.57 -14.57 -17.26
N SER A 113 -2.50 -15.43 -16.82
CA SER A 113 -3.90 -15.43 -17.28
C SER A 113 -4.64 -14.11 -17.03
N ASN A 114 -4.26 -13.31 -16.02
CA ASN A 114 -4.86 -11.99 -15.76
C ASN A 114 -4.68 -11.01 -16.92
N PHE A 115 -3.66 -11.22 -17.76
CA PHE A 115 -3.31 -10.33 -18.87
C PHE A 115 -3.89 -10.76 -20.21
N THR A 116 -4.35 -12.01 -20.34
CA THR A 116 -4.79 -12.60 -21.64
C THR A 116 -6.00 -11.89 -22.25
N LYS A 117 -6.82 -11.22 -21.43
CA LYS A 117 -8.01 -10.47 -21.86
C LYS A 117 -7.69 -9.02 -22.25
N ILE A 118 -6.45 -8.57 -22.06
CA ILE A 118 -6.05 -7.19 -22.40
C ILE A 118 -6.03 -7.03 -23.92
N PRO A 119 -6.61 -5.98 -24.48
CA PRO A 119 -6.52 -5.70 -25.90
C PRO A 119 -5.07 -5.71 -26.39
N HIS A 120 -4.83 -6.26 -27.57
CA HIS A 120 -3.50 -6.41 -28.19
C HIS A 120 -2.55 -7.41 -27.49
N TYR A 121 -2.97 -8.17 -26.48
CA TYR A 121 -2.12 -9.17 -25.82
C TYR A 121 -1.43 -10.15 -26.80
N GLN A 122 -2.07 -10.43 -27.94
CA GLN A 122 -1.54 -11.33 -28.96
C GLN A 122 -0.16 -10.92 -29.50
N PHE A 123 0.21 -9.64 -29.40
CA PHE A 123 1.54 -9.22 -29.85
C PHE A 123 2.66 -9.83 -28.97
N LEU A 124 2.42 -10.02 -27.68
CA LEU A 124 3.37 -10.69 -26.79
C LEU A 124 3.62 -12.12 -27.26
N ARG A 125 2.53 -12.85 -27.63
CA ARG A 125 2.61 -14.24 -28.09
C ARG A 125 3.35 -14.40 -29.41
N LYS A 126 3.38 -13.37 -30.25
CA LYS A 126 4.09 -13.37 -31.54
C LYS A 126 5.56 -12.99 -31.42
N HIS A 127 6.00 -12.52 -30.25
CA HIS A 127 7.39 -12.13 -30.04
C HIS A 127 8.31 -13.35 -29.94
N LYS A 128 9.52 -13.27 -30.51
CA LYS A 128 10.50 -14.36 -30.55
C LYS A 128 10.82 -14.96 -29.16
N ASN A 129 10.81 -14.14 -28.12
CA ASN A 129 11.13 -14.54 -26.75
C ASN A 129 9.91 -15.05 -25.96
N TRP A 130 8.71 -15.14 -26.58
CA TRP A 130 7.47 -15.52 -25.86
C TRP A 130 7.56 -16.85 -25.14
N ARG A 131 8.14 -17.87 -25.78
CA ARG A 131 8.23 -19.22 -25.20
C ARG A 131 9.02 -19.22 -23.89
N GLU A 132 10.17 -18.52 -23.89
CA GLU A 132 11.01 -18.40 -22.69
C GLU A 132 10.33 -17.57 -21.61
N PHE A 133 9.75 -16.44 -21.99
CA PHE A 133 8.98 -15.60 -21.05
C PHE A 133 7.84 -16.41 -20.39
N LYS A 134 7.05 -17.15 -21.16
CA LYS A 134 5.96 -18.00 -20.61
C LYS A 134 6.49 -19.02 -19.63
N LYS A 135 7.61 -19.68 -19.94
CA LYS A 135 8.25 -20.66 -19.05
C LYS A 135 8.68 -19.98 -17.73
N GLN A 136 9.32 -18.82 -17.82
CA GLN A 136 9.71 -18.03 -16.65
C GLN A 136 8.50 -17.65 -15.79
N MET A 137 7.40 -17.19 -16.38
CA MET A 137 6.18 -16.86 -15.63
C MET A 137 5.61 -18.06 -14.89
N SER A 138 5.61 -19.26 -15.49
CA SER A 138 5.15 -20.48 -14.82
C SER A 138 5.95 -20.81 -13.57
N TYR A 139 7.27 -20.61 -13.58
CA TYR A 139 8.10 -20.77 -12.38
C TYR A 139 7.76 -19.72 -11.32
N LEU A 140 7.67 -18.44 -11.69
CA LEU A 140 7.37 -17.36 -10.76
C LEU A 140 5.98 -17.50 -10.13
N GLU A 141 4.98 -17.97 -10.88
CA GLU A 141 3.64 -18.25 -10.34
C GLU A 141 3.67 -19.40 -9.32
N HIS A 142 4.50 -20.43 -9.57
CA HIS A 142 4.66 -21.56 -8.65
C HIS A 142 5.40 -21.17 -7.38
N ASP A 143 6.46 -20.37 -7.53
CA ASP A 143 7.34 -19.97 -6.41
C ASP A 143 6.77 -18.84 -5.56
N PHE A 144 5.69 -18.18 -6.03
CA PHE A 144 5.06 -17.09 -5.26
C PHE A 144 4.37 -17.64 -4.00
N VAL A 145 4.86 -17.19 -2.85
CA VAL A 145 4.27 -17.52 -1.55
C VAL A 145 3.75 -16.23 -0.90
N SER A 146 2.43 -16.16 -0.70
CA SER A 146 1.80 -15.07 0.04
C SER A 146 2.00 -15.27 1.56
N ASP A 147 2.17 -14.17 2.28
CA ASP A 147 2.20 -14.18 3.75
C ASP A 147 0.78 -14.41 4.31
N THR A 148 0.33 -15.65 4.24
CA THR A 148 -1.01 -16.04 4.69
C THR A 148 -1.19 -15.88 6.20
N ALA A 149 -0.12 -16.04 7.00
CA ALA A 149 -0.19 -15.84 8.44
C ALA A 149 -0.49 -14.37 8.76
N LEU A 150 0.18 -13.45 8.09
CA LEU A 150 -0.08 -12.01 8.22
C LEU A 150 -1.51 -11.66 7.77
N VAL A 151 -1.97 -12.23 6.64
CA VAL A 151 -3.35 -12.01 6.15
C VAL A 151 -4.37 -12.45 7.20
N ILE A 152 -4.21 -13.66 7.77
CA ILE A 152 -5.10 -14.18 8.81
C ILE A 152 -5.08 -13.27 10.05
N THR A 153 -3.90 -12.80 10.47
CA THR A 153 -3.76 -11.89 11.60
C THR A 153 -4.54 -10.60 11.36
N PHE A 154 -4.36 -9.94 10.21
CA PHE A 154 -5.14 -8.74 9.88
C PHE A 154 -6.65 -9.01 9.79
N GLN A 155 -7.06 -10.15 9.23
CA GLN A 155 -8.48 -10.53 9.19
C GLN A 155 -9.07 -10.66 10.60
N GLN A 156 -8.36 -11.31 11.52
CA GLN A 156 -8.79 -11.46 12.90
C GLN A 156 -8.86 -10.12 13.62
N MET A 157 -7.84 -9.27 13.46
CA MET A 157 -7.84 -7.92 14.04
C MET A 157 -9.02 -7.10 13.52
N GLY A 158 -9.25 -7.07 12.20
CA GLY A 158 -10.37 -6.36 11.59
C GLY A 158 -11.73 -6.92 12.04
N PHE A 159 -11.86 -8.24 12.16
CA PHE A 159 -13.09 -8.86 12.65
C PHE A 159 -13.40 -8.47 14.10
N LEU A 160 -12.42 -8.53 15.01
CA LEU A 160 -12.59 -8.13 16.40
C LEU A 160 -12.93 -6.65 16.52
N ASP A 161 -12.19 -5.79 15.83
CA ASP A 161 -12.41 -4.35 15.81
C ASP A 161 -13.82 -3.99 15.32
N GLN A 162 -14.23 -4.52 14.18
CA GLN A 162 -15.54 -4.19 13.59
C GLN A 162 -16.71 -4.83 14.36
N SER A 163 -16.56 -6.04 14.86
CA SER A 163 -17.65 -6.70 15.57
C SER A 163 -18.05 -5.97 16.87
N ILE A 164 -17.09 -5.44 17.64
CA ILE A 164 -17.42 -4.66 18.85
C ILE A 164 -18.09 -3.33 18.49
N ARG A 165 -17.65 -2.65 17.42
CA ARG A 165 -18.23 -1.39 16.97
C ARG A 165 -19.66 -1.58 16.42
N ILE A 166 -19.91 -2.64 15.67
CA ILE A 166 -21.25 -3.00 15.20
C ILE A 166 -22.18 -3.25 16.40
N ARG A 167 -21.74 -4.04 17.39
CA ARG A 167 -22.53 -4.29 18.61
C ARG A 167 -22.85 -3.01 19.38
N TYR A 168 -21.86 -2.09 19.48
CA TYR A 168 -22.08 -0.77 20.07
C TYR A 168 -23.15 0.02 19.30
N LEU A 169 -23.01 0.13 17.97
CA LEU A 169 -23.98 0.83 17.12
C LEU A 169 -25.39 0.23 17.21
N ASP A 170 -25.49 -1.10 17.18
CA ASP A 170 -26.77 -1.78 17.33
C ASP A 170 -27.41 -1.53 18.70
N SER A 171 -26.62 -1.46 19.77
CA SER A 171 -27.10 -1.11 21.11
C SER A 171 -27.62 0.34 21.18
N CYS A 172 -27.12 1.24 20.37
CA CYS A 172 -27.52 2.64 20.29
C CYS A 172 -28.79 2.88 19.44
N LYS A 173 -29.03 2.04 18.40
CA LYS A 173 -30.06 2.29 17.37
C LYS A 173 -31.47 2.58 17.94
N ASN A 174 -31.90 1.84 18.95
CA ASN A 174 -33.25 1.94 19.50
C ASN A 174 -33.38 2.95 20.67
N ARG A 175 -32.29 3.71 20.96
CA ARG A 175 -32.17 4.55 22.15
C ARG A 175 -31.72 5.97 21.85
N GLN A 176 -31.84 6.42 20.59
CA GLN A 176 -31.31 7.69 20.10
C GLN A 176 -31.83 8.94 20.81
N HIS A 177 -32.97 8.85 21.52
CA HIS A 177 -33.60 9.96 22.23
C HIS A 177 -33.29 9.94 23.73
N ASP A 178 -32.62 8.92 24.27
CA ASP A 178 -32.24 8.84 25.69
C ASP A 178 -30.74 9.04 25.88
N SER A 179 -30.33 10.26 26.17
CA SER A 179 -28.94 10.63 26.36
C SER A 179 -28.25 9.94 27.53
N ALA A 180 -29.02 9.62 28.60
CA ALA A 180 -28.51 8.92 29.79
C ALA A 180 -28.19 7.46 29.47
N GLU A 181 -29.10 6.79 28.76
CA GLU A 181 -28.91 5.41 28.35
C GLU A 181 -27.81 5.28 27.31
N LEU A 182 -27.70 6.23 26.33
CA LEU A 182 -26.60 6.26 25.38
C LEU A 182 -25.25 6.40 26.08
N LYS A 183 -25.15 7.26 27.10
CA LYS A 183 -23.93 7.41 27.92
C LYS A 183 -23.59 6.11 28.67
N LYS A 184 -24.57 5.42 29.21
CA LYS A 184 -24.37 4.12 29.88
C LYS A 184 -23.85 3.05 28.89
N ILE A 185 -24.45 2.96 27.71
CA ILE A 185 -23.98 2.07 26.65
C ILE A 185 -22.53 2.42 26.27
N GLN A 186 -22.21 3.70 26.04
CA GLN A 186 -20.86 4.13 25.72
C GLN A 186 -19.86 3.71 26.80
N LEU A 187 -20.16 3.95 28.08
CA LEU A 187 -19.31 3.56 29.19
C LEU A 187 -19.08 2.04 29.30
N SER A 188 -20.05 1.23 28.86
CA SER A 188 -19.90 -0.23 28.86
C SER A 188 -19.03 -0.77 27.72
N PHE A 189 -19.00 -0.11 26.55
CA PHE A 189 -18.25 -0.54 25.39
C PHE A 189 -16.86 0.11 25.28
N ALA A 190 -16.68 1.35 25.78
CA ALA A 190 -15.43 2.10 25.63
C ALA A 190 -14.20 1.33 26.15
N PRO A 191 -14.16 0.71 27.34
CA PRO A 191 -12.97 0.00 27.80
C PRO A 191 -12.58 -1.19 26.91
N LEU A 192 -13.58 -1.86 26.31
CA LEU A 192 -13.30 -2.98 25.42
C LEU A 192 -12.78 -2.51 24.06
N MET A 193 -13.38 -1.44 23.50
CA MET A 193 -12.88 -0.81 22.27
C MET A 193 -11.47 -0.30 22.47
N ASP A 194 -11.18 0.42 23.56
CA ASP A 194 -9.85 0.95 23.89
C ASP A 194 -8.80 -0.17 24.02
N SER A 195 -9.18 -1.30 24.64
CA SER A 195 -8.30 -2.47 24.77
C SER A 195 -7.96 -3.08 23.40
N ILE A 196 -8.96 -3.25 22.52
CA ILE A 196 -8.76 -3.76 21.15
C ILE A 196 -7.90 -2.79 20.35
N ASP A 197 -8.20 -1.50 20.39
CA ASP A 197 -7.44 -0.47 19.70
C ASP A 197 -5.98 -0.45 20.18
N SER A 198 -5.75 -0.50 21.50
CA SER A 198 -4.41 -0.55 22.06
C SER A 198 -3.62 -1.77 21.58
N CYS A 199 -4.20 -2.98 21.63
CA CYS A 199 -3.56 -4.19 21.14
C CYS A 199 -3.22 -4.09 19.64
N ASN A 200 -4.15 -3.63 18.84
CA ASN A 200 -3.97 -3.47 17.40
C ASN A 200 -2.88 -2.45 17.07
N CYS A 201 -2.81 -1.34 17.82
CA CYS A 201 -1.81 -0.30 17.61
C CYS A 201 -0.41 -0.75 17.99
N HIS A 202 -0.24 -1.47 19.10
CA HIS A 202 1.06 -2.06 19.47
C HIS A 202 1.50 -3.09 18.42
N PHE A 203 0.59 -3.93 17.93
CA PHE A 203 0.91 -4.84 16.83
C PHE A 203 1.42 -4.11 15.58
N LEU A 204 0.82 -2.98 15.19
CA LEU A 204 1.29 -2.20 14.04
C LEU A 204 2.67 -1.58 14.29
N VAL A 205 2.91 -1.07 15.50
CA VAL A 205 4.23 -0.54 15.89
C VAL A 205 5.29 -1.64 15.78
N ASP A 206 5.07 -2.79 16.41
CA ASP A 206 5.99 -3.94 16.38
C ASP A 206 6.23 -4.44 14.95
N TYR A 207 5.17 -4.50 14.14
CA TYR A 207 5.25 -4.93 12.74
C TYR A 207 6.11 -3.97 11.89
N LEU A 208 5.90 -2.66 12.03
CA LEU A 208 6.65 -1.65 11.28
C LEU A 208 8.11 -1.53 11.76
N GLN A 209 8.38 -1.71 13.05
CA GLN A 209 9.74 -1.74 13.61
C GLN A 209 10.59 -2.89 13.03
N GLN A 210 9.97 -4.02 12.69
CA GLN A 210 10.65 -5.13 12.04
C GLN A 210 11.11 -4.83 10.61
N GLY A 211 10.67 -3.71 10.02
CA GLY A 211 11.02 -3.31 8.65
C GLY A 211 10.59 -4.31 7.57
N ARG A 212 9.64 -5.20 7.89
CA ARG A 212 9.17 -6.23 6.96
C ARG A 212 8.20 -5.65 5.95
N LYS A 213 8.46 -5.93 4.68
CA LYS A 213 7.51 -5.63 3.60
C LYS A 213 6.54 -6.82 3.46
N PRO A 214 5.21 -6.62 3.58
CA PRO A 214 4.26 -7.72 3.44
C PRO A 214 4.29 -8.25 2.00
N VAL A 215 4.42 -9.56 1.86
CA VAL A 215 4.26 -10.25 0.58
C VAL A 215 2.80 -10.69 0.47
N LEU A 216 1.98 -9.89 -0.20
CA LEU A 216 0.54 -10.13 -0.32
C LEU A 216 0.17 -10.42 -1.77
N SER A 217 -0.64 -11.47 -1.97
CA SER A 217 -1.27 -11.69 -3.27
C SER A 217 -2.26 -10.58 -3.61
N GLN A 218 -2.53 -10.39 -4.90
CA GLN A 218 -3.50 -9.41 -5.38
C GLN A 218 -4.85 -9.49 -4.66
N SER A 219 -5.34 -10.70 -4.39
CA SER A 219 -6.62 -10.92 -3.69
C SER A 219 -6.61 -10.47 -2.23
N HIS A 220 -5.45 -10.43 -1.58
CA HIS A 220 -5.33 -10.07 -0.17
C HIS A 220 -4.95 -8.59 0.05
N GLN A 221 -4.33 -7.95 -0.95
CA GLN A 221 -3.84 -6.56 -0.81
C GLN A 221 -4.95 -5.60 -0.41
N GLN A 222 -6.08 -5.63 -1.09
CA GLN A 222 -7.19 -4.72 -0.80
C GLN A 222 -7.77 -4.95 0.59
N GLN A 223 -7.95 -6.21 0.98
CA GLN A 223 -8.50 -6.58 2.29
C GLN A 223 -7.57 -6.12 3.42
N VAL A 224 -6.27 -6.45 3.33
CA VAL A 224 -5.28 -6.02 4.33
C VAL A 224 -5.17 -4.50 4.38
N TYR A 225 -5.20 -3.83 3.22
CA TYR A 225 -5.18 -2.37 3.14
C TYR A 225 -6.30 -1.72 3.95
N PHE A 226 -7.55 -2.17 3.78
CA PHE A 226 -8.67 -1.59 4.51
C PHE A 226 -8.60 -1.84 6.01
N VAL A 227 -8.21 -3.03 6.43
CA VAL A 227 -8.03 -3.34 7.85
C VAL A 227 -6.89 -2.50 8.45
N PHE A 228 -5.76 -2.41 7.75
CA PHE A 228 -4.62 -1.59 8.17
C PHE A 228 -5.03 -0.13 8.33
N LEU A 229 -5.74 0.44 7.35
CA LEU A 229 -6.23 1.82 7.41
C LEU A 229 -7.18 2.03 8.59
N SER A 230 -8.11 1.10 8.82
CA SER A 230 -9.04 1.17 9.96
C SER A 230 -8.30 1.21 11.29
N ILE A 231 -7.31 0.32 11.47
CA ILE A 231 -6.50 0.28 12.69
C ILE A 231 -5.71 1.60 12.85
N VAL A 232 -5.06 2.09 11.79
CA VAL A 232 -4.34 3.37 11.82
C VAL A 232 -5.23 4.52 12.29
N LEU A 233 -6.48 4.58 11.82
CA LEU A 233 -7.44 5.60 12.24
C LEU A 233 -7.77 5.50 13.74
N HIS A 234 -7.85 4.30 14.29
CA HIS A 234 -8.12 4.08 15.71
C HIS A 234 -6.89 4.37 16.59
N CYS A 235 -5.67 4.20 16.05
CA CYS A 235 -4.44 4.54 16.75
C CYS A 235 -4.24 6.05 16.98
N ALA A 236 -4.98 6.89 16.29
CA ALA A 236 -4.79 8.35 16.35
C ALA A 236 -4.92 8.95 17.76
N THR A 237 -5.70 8.31 18.63
CA THR A 237 -5.93 8.73 20.03
C THR A 237 -5.17 7.87 21.05
N GLN A 238 -4.42 6.88 20.61
CA GLN A 238 -3.67 5.97 21.48
C GLN A 238 -2.31 6.58 21.87
N PRO A 239 -1.73 6.20 23.02
CA PRO A 239 -0.42 6.70 23.47
C PRO A 239 0.72 6.48 22.47
N VAL A 240 0.68 5.39 21.70
CA VAL A 240 1.68 5.04 20.68
C VAL A 240 1.55 5.83 19.36
N SER A 241 0.59 6.76 19.28
CA SER A 241 0.29 7.52 18.04
C SER A 241 1.51 8.26 17.47
N GLU A 242 2.36 8.85 18.32
CA GLU A 242 3.54 9.57 17.85
C GLU A 242 4.60 8.63 17.29
N GLU A 243 4.85 7.52 17.96
CA GLU A 243 5.78 6.49 17.49
C GLU A 243 5.30 5.88 16.17
N LEU A 244 4.02 5.52 16.09
CA LEU A 244 3.40 5.03 14.85
C LEU A 244 3.54 6.04 13.71
N SER A 245 3.35 7.34 13.99
CA SER A 245 3.52 8.42 13.02
C SER A 245 4.92 8.42 12.40
N LEU A 246 5.97 8.30 13.23
CA LEU A 246 7.36 8.26 12.78
C LEU A 246 7.64 7.01 11.93
N LEU A 247 7.15 5.84 12.37
CA LEU A 247 7.31 4.58 11.65
C LEU A 247 6.61 4.59 10.30
N LEU A 248 5.39 5.12 10.22
CA LEU A 248 4.67 5.28 8.95
C LEU A 248 5.43 6.20 7.99
N LYS A 249 5.98 7.32 8.47
CA LYS A 249 6.79 8.23 7.65
C LYS A 249 8.04 7.53 7.10
N ASN A 250 8.75 6.77 7.91
CA ASN A 250 9.92 5.99 7.47
C ASN A 250 9.53 4.92 6.44
N ALA A 251 8.41 4.23 6.66
CA ALA A 251 7.90 3.21 5.74
C ALA A 251 7.48 3.79 4.38
N ILE A 252 6.99 5.04 4.34
CA ILE A 252 6.70 5.76 3.08
C ILE A 252 8.01 6.01 2.31
N CYS A 253 9.03 6.56 2.96
CA CYS A 253 10.33 6.84 2.33
C CYS A 253 11.00 5.59 1.75
N SER A 254 10.71 4.41 2.30
CA SER A 254 11.25 3.12 1.83
C SER A 254 10.31 2.36 0.86
N TYR A 255 9.30 3.00 0.30
CA TYR A 255 8.28 2.39 -0.61
C TYR A 255 7.52 1.19 0.00
N GLN A 256 7.48 1.08 1.30
CA GLN A 256 6.76 -0.02 1.96
C GLN A 256 5.27 0.25 2.09
N LEU A 257 4.91 1.51 2.33
CA LEU A 257 3.52 1.92 2.55
C LEU A 257 3.14 3.17 1.75
N SER A 258 1.84 3.31 1.50
CA SER A 258 1.24 4.50 0.92
C SER A 258 1.25 5.67 1.91
N PRO A 259 1.50 6.92 1.46
CA PRO A 259 1.41 8.12 2.29
C PRO A 259 0.01 8.38 2.86
N VAL A 260 -1.01 7.75 2.29
CA VAL A 260 -2.40 7.82 2.77
C VAL A 260 -2.52 7.41 4.24
N PHE A 261 -1.76 6.40 4.69
CA PHE A 261 -1.82 5.95 6.10
C PHE A 261 -1.33 7.01 7.08
N TYR A 262 -0.26 7.72 6.73
CA TYR A 262 0.23 8.83 7.55
C TYR A 262 -0.76 9.99 7.59
N ALA A 263 -1.29 10.39 6.44
CA ALA A 263 -2.30 11.45 6.36
C ALA A 263 -3.56 11.10 7.17
N ALA A 264 -4.02 9.84 7.07
CA ALA A 264 -5.17 9.36 7.83
C ALA A 264 -4.95 9.46 9.35
N LEU A 265 -3.77 9.04 9.84
CA LEU A 265 -3.41 9.13 11.25
C LEU A 265 -3.42 10.58 11.75
N ILE A 266 -2.74 11.47 11.03
CA ILE A 266 -2.60 12.87 11.43
C ILE A 266 -3.94 13.60 11.40
N ASP A 267 -4.70 13.48 10.31
CA ASP A 267 -6.00 14.16 10.19
C ASP A 267 -7.01 13.61 11.21
N ARG A 268 -6.98 12.28 11.49
CA ARG A 268 -7.82 11.70 12.56
C ARG A 268 -7.46 12.21 13.95
N LYS A 269 -6.16 12.33 14.24
CA LYS A 269 -5.68 12.90 15.51
C LYS A 269 -6.14 14.34 15.67
N ARG A 270 -6.03 15.16 14.63
CA ARG A 270 -6.49 16.55 14.65
C ARG A 270 -8.01 16.66 14.83
N MET A 271 -8.76 15.79 14.15
CA MET A 271 -10.21 15.71 14.30
C MET A 271 -10.61 15.41 15.76
N SER A 272 -9.93 14.47 16.43
CA SER A 272 -10.20 14.15 17.85
C SER A 272 -9.91 15.32 18.81
N GLN A 273 -9.05 16.25 18.38
CA GLN A 273 -8.69 17.47 19.10
C GLN A 273 -9.52 18.69 18.70
N ASN A 274 -10.56 18.53 17.88
CA ASN A 274 -11.36 19.61 17.27
C ASN A 274 -10.51 20.63 16.50
N ARG A 275 -9.44 20.17 15.83
CA ARG A 275 -8.55 21.00 15.01
C ARG A 275 -8.81 20.79 13.53
N LEU A 276 -8.46 21.77 12.71
CA LEU A 276 -8.56 21.68 11.25
C LEU A 276 -7.61 20.60 10.69
N PHE A 277 -8.00 20.00 9.57
CA PHE A 277 -7.21 18.99 8.86
C PHE A 277 -5.95 19.58 8.21
N VAL A 278 -4.92 18.79 8.03
CA VAL A 278 -3.67 19.18 7.34
C VAL A 278 -3.65 18.69 5.91
N TYR A 279 -4.04 17.44 5.70
CA TYR A 279 -3.88 16.77 4.40
C TYR A 279 -5.17 16.60 3.62
N GLY A 280 -6.31 16.82 4.25
CA GLY A 280 -7.62 16.65 3.60
C GLY A 280 -7.91 15.18 3.25
N PHE A 281 -7.62 14.26 4.16
CA PHE A 281 -7.80 12.82 3.94
C PHE A 281 -9.26 12.41 3.74
N TYR A 282 -10.20 13.04 4.44
CA TYR A 282 -11.62 12.64 4.40
C TYR A 282 -12.34 13.19 3.17
N ASP A 283 -13.25 12.40 2.59
CA ASP A 283 -13.94 12.74 1.34
C ASP A 283 -14.95 13.89 1.47
N ASN A 284 -15.60 14.02 2.63
CA ASN A 284 -16.71 14.97 2.85
C ASN A 284 -16.27 16.23 3.60
N ILE A 285 -15.02 16.66 3.44
CA ILE A 285 -14.52 17.89 4.03
C ILE A 285 -14.63 19.08 3.07
N THR A 286 -14.86 20.25 3.64
CA THR A 286 -14.83 21.53 2.93
C THR A 286 -13.46 22.18 3.08
N GLU A 287 -13.15 23.10 2.18
CA GLU A 287 -11.91 23.89 2.20
C GLU A 287 -11.70 24.62 3.55
N LYS A 288 -12.81 25.07 4.17
CA LYS A 288 -12.81 25.76 5.47
C LYS A 288 -12.37 24.86 6.63
N GLN A 289 -12.41 23.56 6.46
CA GLN A 289 -11.99 22.58 7.48
C GLN A 289 -10.51 22.20 7.35
N ILE A 290 -9.80 22.77 6.36
CA ILE A 290 -8.37 22.55 6.14
C ILE A 290 -7.60 23.76 6.65
N GLU A 291 -6.56 23.54 7.48
CA GLU A 291 -5.82 24.57 8.22
C GLU A 291 -5.18 25.63 7.30
N ASP A 292 -4.59 25.18 6.20
CA ASP A 292 -3.92 26.06 5.23
C ASP A 292 -4.29 25.61 3.81
N PHE A 293 -5.57 25.76 3.46
CA PHE A 293 -6.07 25.27 2.17
C PHE A 293 -5.32 25.85 0.96
N PRO A 294 -4.92 27.13 0.92
CA PRO A 294 -4.14 27.67 -0.19
C PRO A 294 -2.81 26.94 -0.43
N ASN A 295 -2.21 26.37 0.61
CA ASN A 295 -0.93 25.66 0.56
C ASN A 295 -1.10 24.15 0.76
N ILE A 296 -2.31 23.59 0.64
CA ILE A 296 -2.58 22.17 0.91
C ILE A 296 -1.68 21.25 0.07
N ASP A 297 -1.43 21.57 -1.19
CA ASP A 297 -0.60 20.74 -2.06
C ASP A 297 0.86 20.71 -1.60
N LYS A 298 1.38 21.81 -1.03
CA LYS A 298 2.71 21.84 -0.44
C LYS A 298 2.80 20.88 0.76
N GLN A 299 1.77 20.90 1.63
CA GLN A 299 1.69 19.97 2.77
C GLN A 299 1.60 18.51 2.29
N ARG A 300 0.77 18.26 1.30
CA ARG A 300 0.58 16.92 0.71
C ARG A 300 1.86 16.38 0.07
N PHE A 301 2.55 17.19 -0.72
CA PHE A 301 3.82 16.81 -1.36
C PHE A 301 4.93 16.53 -0.33
N SER A 302 4.93 17.21 0.82
CA SER A 302 5.92 16.99 1.89
C SER A 302 5.91 15.59 2.48
N ILE A 303 4.83 14.83 2.27
CA ILE A 303 4.70 13.44 2.70
C ILE A 303 4.49 12.47 1.51
N GLY A 304 4.63 12.97 0.28
CA GLY A 304 4.48 12.16 -0.93
C GLY A 304 3.04 11.97 -1.43
N LEU A 305 2.02 12.63 -0.87
CA LEU A 305 0.67 12.58 -1.41
C LEU A 305 0.55 13.32 -2.74
N PRO A 306 -0.37 12.92 -3.64
CA PRO A 306 -0.69 13.69 -4.83
C PRO A 306 -1.39 15.00 -4.49
N ALA A 307 -1.44 15.93 -5.47
CA ALA A 307 -2.22 17.16 -5.35
C ALA A 307 -3.67 16.87 -4.94
N TYR A 308 -4.23 17.72 -4.10
CA TYR A 308 -5.58 17.54 -3.56
C TYR A 308 -6.64 17.47 -4.67
N SER A 309 -6.53 18.34 -5.67
CA SER A 309 -7.43 18.37 -6.83
C SER A 309 -7.36 17.08 -7.65
N THR A 310 -6.15 16.56 -7.90
CA THR A 310 -5.93 15.31 -8.65
C THR A 310 -6.58 14.11 -7.95
N GLU A 311 -6.38 14.00 -6.63
CA GLU A 311 -6.97 12.90 -5.85
C GLU A 311 -8.50 12.99 -5.80
N LYS A 312 -9.05 14.20 -5.60
CA LYS A 312 -10.48 14.45 -5.59
C LYS A 312 -11.12 14.07 -6.94
N GLU A 313 -10.49 14.41 -8.05
CA GLU A 313 -10.96 14.04 -9.39
C GLU A 313 -10.93 12.52 -9.61
N LEU A 314 -9.87 11.83 -9.17
CA LEU A 314 -9.77 10.37 -9.23
C LEU A 314 -10.87 9.66 -8.42
N LYS A 315 -11.22 10.19 -7.25
CA LYS A 315 -12.31 9.66 -6.41
C LYS A 315 -13.67 9.84 -7.10
N ASN A 316 -13.92 11.01 -7.68
CA ASN A 316 -15.17 11.28 -8.41
C ASN A 316 -15.37 10.33 -9.60
N LEU A 317 -14.30 10.00 -10.35
CA LEU A 317 -14.37 9.03 -11.44
C LEU A 317 -14.63 7.58 -10.98
N LYS A 318 -14.31 7.24 -9.72
CA LYS A 318 -14.66 5.91 -9.17
C LYS A 318 -16.15 5.78 -8.87
N THR A 319 -16.82 6.86 -8.44
CA THR A 319 -18.25 6.84 -8.09
C THR A 319 -19.19 6.78 -9.29
N HIS A 320 -18.73 7.17 -10.47
CA HIS A 320 -19.57 7.17 -11.71
C HIS A 320 -19.49 5.87 -12.52
N ASN A 321 -18.64 4.91 -12.14
CA ASN A 321 -18.45 3.64 -12.85
C ASN A 321 -19.03 2.43 -12.09
N HIS A 322 -19.92 2.64 -11.13
CA HIS A 322 -20.75 1.68 -10.43
C HIS A 322 -22.22 2.02 -10.74
#